data_4227e2bf59aa0a452ecd6b56821957be
#
_entry.id   4227e2bf59aa0a452ecd6b56821957be
#
_cell.length_a   1.000
_cell.length_b   1.000
_cell.length_c   1.000
_cell.angle_alpha   90.00
_cell.angle_beta   90.00
_cell.angle_gamma   90.00
#
_symmetry.space_group_name_H-M   'P 1'
#
loop_
_entity.id
_entity.type
_entity.pdbx_description
1 polymer ?
#
loop_
_entity_poly.entity_id
_entity_poly.type
_entity_poly.pdbx_seq_one_letter_code
_entity_poly.pdbx_strand_id
1 'polypeptide(L)'
;ITVDPIDNATWYVGTGESYTGDVNGNGIWKTTNAGVSWSRVFGGGVVSSTPSVVYNLSIFAPSNPAVIGGYSIGLASFGSPVADLGGNKEIVLVNDGTAPTDDGCEASPAGSLTNKIALIRRGTCTFESKVFAAEIAGAVGAIIMNNVPGAGVIGMASSDLGASIPSVSISKEDGDLLVANLANLTGNFSATLPGQFAGLDVTGIQCINDVVIKNVAGVPHIYAAVGDSYNAGNIGATTYGLYKSVDGGANWTGPLGLPVTASGNRTCPFDIELAVGGTLWVSTTDSRTFGDGGGKIYSSTDDGATWVLKHTVVGNGGGQRVEIEASETTADVIYVCAELDQADAAVPAIEVQLLKTIDGFATAPTVLNLPAGDEGREATYGFTGQQAFYDMMIETSPTNDAILYVGGIDLYRSANSGTSWTTISNWMSDVHSDQHAMTFKPGNPNVAIFGNDGGIYYSNSLSTTGTPAASRNSGFNVTQFVRV
;
A
#
# COMPACT_ATOMS: atom_id res chain seq x y z
N ILE A 1 -3.18 -0.20 -7.93
CA ILE A 1 -2.51 -1.20 -8.82
C ILE A 1 -2.94 -0.91 -10.24
N THR A 2 -2.00 -0.90 -11.18
CA THR A 2 -2.31 -0.75 -12.60
C THR A 2 -1.56 -1.78 -13.44
N VAL A 3 -2.20 -2.26 -14.51
CA VAL A 3 -1.64 -3.27 -15.43
C VAL A 3 -1.26 -2.59 -16.73
N ASP A 4 -0.10 -2.95 -17.28
CA ASP A 4 0.30 -2.46 -18.59
C ASP A 4 -0.72 -2.92 -19.67
N PRO A 5 -1.36 -2.00 -20.40
CA PRO A 5 -2.38 -2.35 -21.37
C PRO A 5 -1.86 -3.18 -22.56
N ILE A 6 -0.53 -3.28 -22.71
CA ILE A 6 0.11 -4.03 -23.81
C ILE A 6 0.67 -5.36 -23.32
N ASP A 7 1.06 -5.46 -22.04
CA ASP A 7 1.67 -6.64 -21.44
C ASP A 7 1.00 -6.99 -20.11
N ASN A 8 0.05 -7.88 -20.12
CA ASN A 8 -0.69 -8.34 -18.95
C ASN A 8 0.17 -8.98 -17.85
N ALA A 9 1.44 -9.29 -18.10
CA ALA A 9 2.37 -9.77 -17.09
C ALA A 9 3.11 -8.63 -16.38
N THR A 10 3.03 -7.41 -16.89
CA THR A 10 3.65 -6.22 -16.29
C THR A 10 2.63 -5.41 -15.51
N TRP A 11 2.87 -5.30 -14.20
CA TRP A 11 2.02 -4.54 -13.28
C TRP A 11 2.84 -3.54 -12.46
N TYR A 12 2.19 -2.48 -12.01
CA TYR A 12 2.76 -1.50 -11.11
C TYR A 12 1.87 -1.34 -9.88
N VAL A 13 2.49 -1.30 -8.70
CA VAL A 13 1.80 -1.18 -7.41
C VAL A 13 2.39 0.00 -6.66
N GLY A 14 1.57 1.01 -6.41
CA GLY A 14 1.86 2.08 -5.46
C GLY A 14 1.64 1.59 -4.03
N THR A 15 2.43 2.09 -3.09
CA THR A 15 2.36 1.72 -1.69
C THR A 15 2.18 2.93 -0.79
N GLY A 16 1.64 2.71 0.40
CA GLY A 16 1.42 3.73 1.41
C GLY A 16 0.02 4.32 1.38
N GLU A 17 -0.30 5.00 2.43
CA GLU A 17 -1.59 5.64 2.66
C GLU A 17 -1.37 7.08 3.12
N SER A 18 -1.99 8.04 2.45
CA SER A 18 -1.78 9.47 2.74
C SER A 18 -2.79 10.04 3.72
N TYR A 19 -3.92 9.39 3.99
CA TYR A 19 -5.04 10.00 4.71
C TYR A 19 -5.18 9.58 6.17
N THR A 20 -4.87 8.37 6.59
CA THR A 20 -4.87 8.00 8.02
C THR A 20 -3.49 8.03 8.65
N GLY A 21 -2.44 7.92 7.85
CA GLY A 21 -1.06 8.15 8.27
C GLY A 21 -0.40 7.01 9.02
N ASP A 22 -1.02 5.86 9.07
CA ASP A 22 -0.49 4.71 9.80
C ASP A 22 0.44 3.85 8.95
N VAL A 23 0.36 3.95 7.62
CA VAL A 23 1.14 3.12 6.71
C VAL A 23 2.05 3.96 5.83
N ASN A 24 3.33 3.91 6.14
CA ASN A 24 4.36 4.57 5.34
C ASN A 24 4.50 3.90 3.97
N GLY A 25 4.45 4.73 2.92
CA GLY A 25 4.70 4.28 1.57
C GLY A 25 6.17 3.94 1.31
N ASN A 26 6.41 3.05 0.37
CA ASN A 26 7.74 2.63 -0.05
C ASN A 26 7.89 2.73 -1.59
N GLY A 27 7.20 3.70 -2.18
CA GLY A 27 7.25 3.98 -3.61
C GLY A 27 6.44 3.02 -4.47
N ILE A 28 6.84 2.89 -5.73
CA ILE A 28 6.17 2.05 -6.73
C ILE A 28 6.99 0.78 -7.00
N TRP A 29 6.32 -0.34 -6.99
CA TRP A 29 6.88 -1.66 -7.30
C TRP A 29 6.37 -2.15 -8.64
N LYS A 30 7.24 -2.79 -9.41
CA LYS A 30 6.94 -3.36 -10.72
C LYS A 30 7.17 -4.85 -10.74
N THR A 31 6.27 -5.60 -11.35
CA THR A 31 6.49 -6.97 -11.81
C THR A 31 6.45 -7.03 -13.33
N THR A 32 7.14 -7.98 -13.94
CA THR A 32 7.07 -8.31 -15.37
C THR A 32 6.71 -9.78 -15.59
N ASN A 33 6.24 -10.44 -14.54
CA ASN A 33 5.92 -11.87 -14.54
C ASN A 33 4.67 -12.19 -13.73
N ALA A 34 3.66 -11.32 -13.84
CA ALA A 34 2.34 -11.46 -13.20
C ALA A 34 2.42 -11.66 -11.67
N GLY A 35 3.28 -10.92 -11.00
CA GLY A 35 3.38 -10.92 -9.55
C GLY A 35 4.33 -11.96 -8.94
N VAL A 36 4.98 -12.81 -9.75
CA VAL A 36 5.92 -13.83 -9.23
C VAL A 36 7.15 -13.19 -8.59
N SER A 37 7.63 -12.07 -9.11
CA SER A 37 8.70 -11.29 -8.51
C SER A 37 8.48 -9.80 -8.73
N TRP A 38 9.00 -8.98 -7.81
CA TRP A 38 8.80 -7.55 -7.79
C TRP A 38 10.13 -6.81 -7.63
N SER A 39 10.24 -5.68 -8.30
CA SER A 39 11.34 -4.73 -8.13
C SER A 39 10.79 -3.33 -7.91
N ARG A 40 11.41 -2.55 -7.03
CA ARG A 40 11.02 -1.17 -6.84
C ARG A 40 11.58 -0.31 -7.98
N VAL A 41 10.73 0.52 -8.56
CA VAL A 41 11.07 1.39 -9.71
C VAL A 41 10.91 2.87 -9.41
N PHE A 42 10.33 3.24 -8.27
CA PHE A 42 10.18 4.62 -7.84
C PHE A 42 10.24 4.75 -6.33
N GLY A 43 10.87 5.81 -5.84
CA GLY A 43 10.86 6.17 -4.43
C GLY A 43 11.74 5.29 -3.55
N GLY A 44 11.47 5.35 -2.26
CA GLY A 44 12.21 4.58 -1.24
C GLY A 44 13.46 5.27 -0.73
N GLY A 45 13.60 6.55 -0.99
CA GLY A 45 14.58 7.40 -0.32
C GLY A 45 14.25 7.49 1.17
N VAL A 46 15.29 7.66 1.98
CA VAL A 46 15.16 7.75 3.44
C VAL A 46 14.80 9.16 3.84
N VAL A 47 13.70 9.34 4.55
CA VAL A 47 13.46 10.56 5.33
C VAL A 47 13.66 10.26 6.79
N SER A 48 14.84 10.45 7.24
CA SER A 48 15.12 10.61 8.67
C SER A 48 16.52 11.19 8.79
N SER A 49 16.74 12.04 9.75
CA SER A 49 18.07 12.34 10.26
C SER A 49 18.82 11.08 10.74
N THR A 50 18.12 9.94 10.82
CA THR A 50 18.64 8.60 11.02
C THR A 50 18.02 7.68 9.95
N PRO A 51 18.81 7.21 8.97
CA PRO A 51 18.35 6.24 8.00
C PRO A 51 17.77 5.01 8.69
N SER A 52 16.56 4.59 8.32
CA SER A 52 16.05 3.31 8.78
C SER A 52 16.87 2.21 8.14
N VAL A 53 17.72 1.60 8.95
CA VAL A 53 18.54 0.47 8.50
C VAL A 53 17.63 -0.71 8.23
N VAL A 54 17.69 -1.26 7.01
CA VAL A 54 17.03 -2.51 6.69
C VAL A 54 17.92 -3.65 7.13
N TYR A 55 17.44 -4.40 8.10
CA TYR A 55 18.11 -5.58 8.60
C TYR A 55 17.60 -6.82 7.86
N ASN A 56 18.51 -7.67 7.42
CA ASN A 56 18.17 -8.88 6.69
C ASN A 56 18.90 -10.09 7.26
N LEU A 57 18.24 -11.24 7.15
CA LEU A 57 18.84 -12.56 7.29
C LEU A 57 18.82 -13.22 5.90
N SER A 58 20.00 -13.53 5.38
CA SER A 58 20.16 -14.25 4.12
C SER A 58 20.60 -15.68 4.40
N ILE A 59 19.91 -16.65 3.81
CA ILE A 59 20.16 -18.09 3.98
C ILE A 59 20.67 -18.67 2.67
N PHE A 60 21.68 -19.54 2.79
CA PHE A 60 22.29 -20.25 1.68
C PHE A 60 22.28 -21.74 2.01
N ALA A 61 21.62 -22.53 1.19
CA ALA A 61 21.47 -23.98 1.36
C ALA A 61 21.77 -24.67 0.03
N PRO A 62 23.02 -25.00 -0.28
CA PRO A 62 23.40 -25.60 -1.58
C PRO A 62 22.62 -26.88 -1.92
N SER A 63 22.19 -27.61 -0.90
CA SER A 63 21.46 -28.88 -1.05
C SER A 63 19.97 -28.72 -1.30
N ASN A 64 19.38 -27.55 -1.05
CA ASN A 64 17.96 -27.29 -1.24
C ASN A 64 17.70 -25.83 -1.63
N PRO A 65 17.53 -25.54 -2.92
CA PRO A 65 17.26 -24.17 -3.39
C PRO A 65 16.00 -23.53 -2.79
N ALA A 66 15.03 -24.31 -2.31
CA ALA A 66 13.78 -23.79 -1.73
C ALA A 66 13.98 -23.08 -0.37
N VAL A 67 15.11 -23.27 0.29
CA VAL A 67 15.45 -22.55 1.54
C VAL A 67 16.39 -21.35 1.32
N ILE A 68 16.86 -21.13 0.09
CA ILE A 68 17.74 -20.01 -0.23
C ILE A 68 16.92 -18.74 -0.35
N GLY A 69 17.31 -17.68 0.36
CA GLY A 69 16.69 -16.38 0.22
C GLY A 69 16.82 -15.48 1.44
N GLY A 70 16.09 -14.37 1.39
CA GLY A 70 15.88 -13.48 2.53
C GLY A 70 14.67 -13.91 3.34
N TYR A 71 14.81 -13.81 4.65
CA TYR A 71 13.77 -14.18 5.60
C TYR A 71 13.24 -12.93 6.32
N SER A 72 11.94 -12.89 6.57
CA SER A 72 11.37 -11.89 7.46
C SER A 72 11.91 -12.06 8.86
N ILE A 73 12.35 -11.00 9.50
CA ILE A 73 12.98 -11.04 10.82
C ILE A 73 12.35 -10.07 11.81
N GLY A 74 12.27 -10.49 13.07
CA GLY A 74 12.03 -9.60 14.21
C GLY A 74 13.35 -9.25 14.89
N LEU A 75 13.44 -8.05 15.43
CA LEU A 75 14.67 -7.55 16.07
C LEU A 75 14.66 -7.79 17.58
N ALA A 76 15.87 -7.87 18.15
CA ALA A 76 16.07 -7.85 19.59
C ALA A 76 16.35 -6.42 20.08
N SER A 77 15.88 -6.11 21.29
CA SER A 77 16.24 -4.88 22.01
C SER A 77 17.50 -5.01 22.86
N PHE A 78 18.27 -6.07 22.67
CA PHE A 78 19.52 -6.40 23.34
C PHE A 78 20.56 -6.90 22.33
N GLY A 79 21.79 -7.05 22.74
CA GLY A 79 22.90 -7.46 21.88
C GLY A 79 23.40 -6.34 20.97
N SER A 80 24.35 -6.67 20.11
CA SER A 80 24.82 -5.76 19.08
C SER A 80 23.76 -5.57 18.00
N PRO A 81 23.74 -4.41 17.33
CA PRO A 81 22.93 -4.23 16.13
C PRO A 81 23.20 -5.31 15.10
N VAL A 82 22.17 -5.72 14.40
CA VAL A 82 22.29 -6.68 13.28
C VAL A 82 23.23 -6.11 12.22
N ALA A 83 24.29 -6.83 11.89
CA ALA A 83 25.31 -6.42 10.93
C ALA A 83 25.96 -7.65 10.28
N ASP A 84 26.74 -7.42 9.20
CA ASP A 84 27.51 -8.48 8.54
C ASP A 84 28.46 -9.18 9.56
N LEU A 85 28.32 -10.49 9.61
CA LEU A 85 29.13 -11.37 10.51
C LEU A 85 30.53 -11.67 9.95
N GLY A 86 30.98 -10.96 8.94
CA GLY A 86 32.22 -11.23 8.23
C GLY A 86 32.12 -12.47 7.32
N GLY A 87 31.05 -12.51 6.53
CA GLY A 87 30.72 -13.56 5.59
C GLY A 87 29.78 -14.64 6.16
N ASN A 88 29.36 -15.56 5.30
CA ASN A 88 28.41 -16.61 5.66
C ASN A 88 28.96 -17.51 6.77
N LYS A 89 28.12 -17.75 7.78
CA LYS A 89 28.40 -18.64 8.91
C LYS A 89 27.54 -19.88 8.85
N GLU A 90 28.06 -21.01 9.29
CA GLU A 90 27.29 -22.24 9.49
C GLU A 90 26.12 -21.96 10.47
N ILE A 91 24.92 -22.41 10.14
CA ILE A 91 23.77 -22.35 11.04
C ILE A 91 23.62 -23.70 11.71
N VAL A 92 23.61 -23.72 13.03
CA VAL A 92 23.56 -24.93 13.85
C VAL A 92 22.38 -24.84 14.81
N LEU A 93 21.53 -25.87 14.80
CA LEU A 93 20.51 -26.02 15.82
C LEU A 93 21.17 -26.26 17.18
N VAL A 94 20.81 -25.46 18.16
CA VAL A 94 21.32 -25.59 19.53
C VAL A 94 20.98 -26.97 20.07
N ASN A 95 21.93 -27.53 20.84
CA ASN A 95 21.67 -28.71 21.65
C ASN A 95 22.28 -28.47 23.03
N ASP A 96 21.46 -28.11 24.00
CA ASP A 96 21.88 -27.84 25.38
C ASP A 96 21.88 -29.10 26.28
N GLY A 97 21.43 -30.25 25.74
CA GLY A 97 21.44 -31.54 26.41
C GLY A 97 20.28 -31.79 27.36
N THR A 98 19.43 -30.82 27.61
CA THR A 98 18.26 -30.93 28.48
C THR A 98 16.97 -30.81 27.63
N ALA A 99 15.99 -31.64 27.84
CA ALA A 99 14.78 -31.61 27.03
C ALA A 99 13.84 -30.43 27.42
N PRO A 100 13.36 -29.63 26.45
CA PRO A 100 13.63 -29.68 25.02
C PRO A 100 15.05 -29.20 24.67
N THR A 101 15.82 -30.00 23.96
CA THR A 101 17.26 -29.80 23.78
C THR A 101 17.61 -28.65 22.81
N ASP A 102 16.66 -28.08 22.13
CA ASP A 102 16.85 -27.05 21.11
C ASP A 102 16.33 -25.66 21.52
N ASP A 103 16.00 -25.49 22.80
CA ASP A 103 15.45 -24.24 23.30
C ASP A 103 16.50 -23.30 23.93
N GLY A 104 17.72 -23.77 24.14
CA GLY A 104 18.87 -22.97 24.61
C GLY A 104 18.66 -22.36 25.99
N CYS A 105 17.87 -22.98 26.85
CA CYS A 105 17.66 -22.52 28.21
C CYS A 105 18.80 -22.93 29.17
N GLU A 106 19.50 -23.99 28.83
CA GLU A 106 20.69 -24.46 29.54
C GLU A 106 21.98 -24.18 28.71
N ALA A 107 23.11 -24.37 29.34
CA ALA A 107 24.40 -24.12 28.70
C ALA A 107 24.69 -25.18 27.63
N SER A 108 24.88 -24.78 26.40
CA SER A 108 25.42 -25.64 25.34
C SER A 108 26.91 -25.98 25.64
N PRO A 109 27.39 -27.12 25.14
CA PRO A 109 28.80 -27.48 25.32
C PRO A 109 29.75 -26.36 24.87
N ALA A 110 30.77 -26.06 25.67
CA ALA A 110 31.71 -25.00 25.37
C ALA A 110 32.38 -25.17 24.00
N GLY A 111 32.36 -24.12 23.17
CA GLY A 111 32.93 -24.12 21.84
C GLY A 111 32.12 -24.82 20.77
N SER A 112 30.97 -25.42 21.09
CA SER A 112 30.11 -26.12 20.10
C SER A 112 29.55 -25.19 19.01
N LEU A 113 29.43 -23.91 19.30
CA LEU A 113 28.90 -22.88 18.39
C LEU A 113 29.98 -21.90 17.91
N THR A 114 31.29 -22.24 18.08
CA THR A 114 32.38 -21.33 17.71
C THR A 114 32.30 -20.87 16.27
N ASN A 115 32.19 -19.54 16.08
CA ASN A 115 32.08 -18.87 14.77
C ASN A 115 30.85 -19.31 13.92
N LYS A 116 29.74 -19.67 14.59
CA LYS A 116 28.52 -20.14 13.97
C LYS A 116 27.35 -19.24 14.35
N ILE A 117 26.24 -19.38 13.62
CA ILE A 117 24.94 -18.82 14.00
C ILE A 117 24.16 -19.91 14.76
N ALA A 118 23.74 -19.59 15.97
CA ALA A 118 22.88 -20.45 16.75
C ALA A 118 21.42 -20.36 16.27
N LEU A 119 20.82 -21.48 15.90
CA LEU A 119 19.38 -21.60 15.63
C LEU A 119 18.71 -22.16 16.90
N ILE A 120 17.77 -21.41 17.49
CA ILE A 120 17.26 -21.68 18.84
C ILE A 120 15.74 -21.64 18.82
N ARG A 121 15.08 -22.61 19.37
CA ARG A 121 13.63 -22.61 19.50
C ARG A 121 13.18 -21.70 20.66
N ARG A 122 12.14 -20.91 20.42
CA ARG A 122 11.45 -20.21 21.49
C ARG A 122 10.92 -21.21 22.53
N GLY A 123 11.19 -20.95 23.80
CA GLY A 123 10.79 -21.87 24.90
C GLY A 123 10.55 -21.12 26.20
N THR A 124 10.81 -21.78 27.32
CA THR A 124 10.42 -21.37 28.65
C THR A 124 11.23 -20.24 29.27
N CYS A 125 12.48 -20.05 28.86
CA CYS A 125 13.35 -18.98 29.38
C CYS A 125 13.31 -17.72 28.49
N THR A 126 13.94 -16.64 28.94
CA THR A 126 13.92 -15.36 28.23
C THR A 126 14.73 -15.41 26.93
N PHE A 127 14.42 -14.55 25.97
CA PHE A 127 15.15 -14.51 24.70
C PHE A 127 16.62 -14.21 24.90
N GLU A 128 16.93 -13.25 25.77
CA GLU A 128 18.32 -12.86 26.02
C GLU A 128 19.10 -13.97 26.72
N SER A 129 18.51 -14.75 27.63
CA SER A 129 19.20 -15.89 28.26
C SER A 129 19.60 -16.96 27.25
N LYS A 130 18.76 -17.23 26.24
CA LYS A 130 19.06 -18.15 25.14
C LYS A 130 20.23 -17.68 24.31
N VAL A 131 20.20 -16.39 23.94
CA VAL A 131 21.28 -15.78 23.14
C VAL A 131 22.59 -15.71 23.94
N PHE A 132 22.52 -15.38 25.23
CA PHE A 132 23.68 -15.34 26.11
C PHE A 132 24.30 -16.74 26.29
N ALA A 133 23.50 -17.79 26.48
CA ALA A 133 23.99 -19.16 26.53
C ALA A 133 24.69 -19.59 25.22
N ALA A 134 24.13 -19.22 24.07
CA ALA A 134 24.74 -19.50 22.77
C ALA A 134 26.04 -18.71 22.56
N GLU A 135 26.10 -17.46 23.00
CA GLU A 135 27.32 -16.64 22.97
C GLU A 135 28.46 -17.24 23.80
N ILE A 136 28.16 -17.71 25.01
CA ILE A 136 29.13 -18.42 25.85
C ILE A 136 29.64 -19.69 25.15
N ALA A 137 28.81 -20.37 24.37
CA ALA A 137 29.20 -21.52 23.57
C ALA A 137 29.99 -21.14 22.29
N GLY A 138 30.20 -19.85 22.02
CA GLY A 138 31.02 -19.32 20.93
C GLY A 138 30.27 -18.85 19.70
N ALA A 139 28.94 -18.74 19.76
CA ALA A 139 28.14 -18.21 18.66
C ALA A 139 28.51 -16.74 18.35
N VAL A 140 28.43 -16.37 17.07
CA VAL A 140 28.63 -14.99 16.58
C VAL A 140 27.36 -14.30 16.18
N GLY A 141 26.24 -15.01 16.20
CA GLY A 141 24.89 -14.52 15.97
C GLY A 141 23.86 -15.56 16.37
N ALA A 142 22.62 -15.16 16.59
CA ALA A 142 21.54 -16.06 16.97
C ALA A 142 20.25 -15.81 16.19
N ILE A 143 19.54 -16.87 15.86
CA ILE A 143 18.22 -16.88 15.24
C ILE A 143 17.25 -17.58 16.19
N ILE A 144 16.26 -16.87 16.69
CA ILE A 144 15.20 -17.44 17.54
C ILE A 144 14.01 -17.81 16.66
N MET A 145 13.68 -19.08 16.60
CA MET A 145 12.48 -19.57 15.90
C MET A 145 11.25 -19.40 16.79
N ASN A 146 10.20 -18.74 16.30
CA ASN A 146 8.93 -18.69 17.01
C ASN A 146 8.38 -20.12 17.18
N ASN A 147 7.58 -20.34 18.21
CA ASN A 147 6.96 -21.64 18.49
C ASN A 147 5.43 -21.63 18.30
N VAL A 148 4.85 -20.49 17.89
CA VAL A 148 3.41 -20.31 17.68
C VAL A 148 3.14 -20.32 16.18
N PRO A 149 2.37 -21.29 15.66
CA PRO A 149 2.00 -21.32 14.24
C PRO A 149 1.23 -20.07 13.81
N GLY A 150 1.55 -19.53 12.64
CA GLY A 150 0.88 -18.36 12.05
C GLY A 150 1.11 -17.02 12.75
N ALA A 151 1.91 -16.97 13.80
CA ALA A 151 2.14 -15.74 14.57
C ALA A 151 3.28 -14.86 13.99
N GLY A 152 3.90 -15.29 12.88
CA GLY A 152 5.00 -14.56 12.23
C GLY A 152 6.24 -14.39 13.11
N VAL A 153 6.99 -13.32 12.85
CA VAL A 153 8.20 -12.96 13.63
C VAL A 153 7.83 -12.28 14.96
N ILE A 154 8.76 -12.23 15.89
CA ILE A 154 8.56 -11.64 17.22
C ILE A 154 9.62 -10.60 17.54
N GLY A 155 9.23 -9.49 18.16
CA GLY A 155 10.17 -8.59 18.85
C GLY A 155 10.68 -9.23 20.14
N MET A 156 11.97 -9.16 20.38
CA MET A 156 12.58 -9.80 21.54
C MET A 156 13.02 -8.75 22.57
N ALA A 157 12.39 -8.76 23.74
CA ALA A 157 12.70 -7.85 24.83
C ALA A 157 13.98 -8.26 25.57
N SER A 158 14.73 -7.28 26.08
CA SER A 158 15.85 -7.48 26.98
C SER A 158 15.39 -7.99 28.35
N SER A 159 16.28 -8.72 29.00
CA SER A 159 16.20 -9.11 30.41
C SER A 159 17.47 -8.72 31.21
N ASP A 160 18.25 -7.80 30.65
CA ASP A 160 19.46 -7.20 31.26
C ASP A 160 20.55 -8.23 31.63
N LEU A 161 20.71 -9.28 30.83
CA LEU A 161 21.73 -10.30 31.02
C LEU A 161 23.05 -9.97 30.32
N GLY A 162 23.08 -8.98 29.42
CA GLY A 162 24.28 -8.50 28.75
C GLY A 162 24.74 -9.35 27.57
N ALA A 163 23.83 -10.04 26.89
CA ALA A 163 24.16 -10.67 25.61
C ALA A 163 24.66 -9.62 24.61
N SER A 164 25.75 -9.91 23.89
CA SER A 164 26.42 -8.93 23.03
C SER A 164 26.38 -9.27 21.54
N ILE A 165 26.04 -10.49 21.15
CA ILE A 165 25.95 -10.88 19.75
C ILE A 165 24.65 -10.43 19.12
N PRO A 166 24.63 -10.12 17.77
CA PRO A 166 23.43 -9.77 17.07
C PRO A 166 22.45 -10.95 17.01
N SER A 167 21.15 -10.67 17.20
CA SER A 167 20.14 -11.70 17.22
C SER A 167 18.85 -11.25 16.54
N VAL A 168 18.19 -12.19 15.86
CA VAL A 168 16.94 -11.99 15.13
C VAL A 168 15.95 -13.10 15.46
N SER A 169 14.68 -12.86 15.26
CA SER A 169 13.67 -13.91 15.27
C SER A 169 13.14 -14.19 13.87
N ILE A 170 12.66 -15.40 13.66
CA ILE A 170 11.94 -15.83 12.45
C ILE A 170 10.60 -16.48 12.83
N SER A 171 9.72 -16.67 11.83
CA SER A 171 8.46 -17.39 12.03
C SER A 171 8.71 -18.84 12.43
N LYS A 172 7.68 -19.50 12.95
CA LYS A 172 7.75 -20.94 13.24
C LYS A 172 7.93 -21.74 11.95
N GLU A 173 7.22 -21.39 10.93
CA GLU A 173 7.21 -22.06 9.63
C GLU A 173 8.62 -21.99 8.98
N ASP A 174 9.23 -20.82 8.99
CA ASP A 174 10.61 -20.65 8.51
C ASP A 174 11.61 -21.43 9.38
N GLY A 175 11.43 -21.39 10.69
CA GLY A 175 12.27 -22.14 11.62
C GLY A 175 12.20 -23.66 11.38
N ASP A 176 11.01 -24.21 11.24
CA ASP A 176 10.82 -25.63 10.95
C ASP A 176 11.41 -26.01 9.57
N LEU A 177 11.30 -25.12 8.58
CA LEU A 177 11.92 -25.30 7.27
C LEU A 177 13.44 -25.34 7.36
N LEU A 178 14.06 -24.46 8.14
CA LEU A 178 15.52 -24.47 8.36
C LEU A 178 15.96 -25.72 9.11
N VAL A 179 15.24 -26.14 10.16
CA VAL A 179 15.54 -27.37 10.90
C VAL A 179 15.48 -28.61 10.01
N ALA A 180 14.53 -28.67 9.09
CA ALA A 180 14.43 -29.77 8.13
C ALA A 180 15.57 -29.81 7.10
N ASN A 181 16.38 -28.74 6.98
CA ASN A 181 17.40 -28.56 5.95
C ASN A 181 18.77 -28.12 6.51
N LEU A 182 19.14 -28.53 7.71
CA LEU A 182 20.37 -28.10 8.39
C LEU A 182 21.67 -28.48 7.68
N ALA A 183 21.66 -29.50 6.80
CA ALA A 183 22.88 -29.97 6.14
C ALA A 183 23.48 -28.88 5.22
N ASN A 184 24.69 -28.40 5.56
CA ASN A 184 25.39 -27.33 4.85
C ASN A 184 24.64 -25.99 4.82
N LEU A 185 23.77 -25.76 5.79
CA LEU A 185 23.04 -24.51 5.92
C LEU A 185 24.00 -23.42 6.42
N THR A 186 24.08 -22.33 5.68
CA THR A 186 24.84 -21.16 6.07
C THR A 186 23.98 -19.90 5.96
N GLY A 187 24.32 -18.88 6.70
CA GLY A 187 23.62 -17.60 6.65
C GLY A 187 24.51 -16.44 7.03
N ASN A 188 23.99 -15.25 6.77
CA ASN A 188 24.62 -14.02 7.20
C ASN A 188 23.55 -13.00 7.56
N PHE A 189 23.90 -12.11 8.47
CA PHE A 189 23.09 -10.93 8.72
C PHE A 189 23.62 -9.77 7.87
N SER A 190 22.74 -8.89 7.48
CA SER A 190 23.13 -7.63 6.87
C SER A 190 22.28 -6.49 7.40
N ALA A 191 22.91 -5.36 7.57
CA ALA A 191 22.29 -4.09 7.80
C ALA A 191 22.59 -3.25 6.56
N THR A 192 21.63 -3.10 5.70
CA THR A 192 21.76 -2.24 4.54
C THR A 192 20.97 -0.97 4.79
N LEU A 193 21.61 0.16 4.60
CA LEU A 193 20.86 1.35 4.23
C LEU A 193 20.10 0.97 2.96
N PRO A 194 18.81 1.34 2.84
CA PRO A 194 18.08 1.10 1.61
C PRO A 194 18.93 1.53 0.44
N GLY A 195 19.32 0.59 -0.39
CA GLY A 195 20.21 0.86 -1.52
C GLY A 195 19.55 1.81 -2.49
N GLN A 196 20.33 2.50 -3.29
CA GLN A 196 19.82 3.20 -4.45
C GLN A 196 19.19 2.17 -5.39
N PHE A 197 17.91 2.36 -5.68
CA PHE A 197 17.19 1.54 -6.62
C PHE A 197 17.31 2.16 -8.01
N ALA A 198 17.30 1.32 -9.05
CA ALA A 198 17.07 1.81 -10.40
C ALA A 198 15.72 2.56 -10.41
N GLY A 199 15.76 3.85 -10.76
CA GLY A 199 14.62 4.73 -10.66
C GLY A 199 15.00 6.07 -10.01
N LEU A 200 14.06 6.97 -9.88
CA LEU A 200 14.28 8.24 -9.20
C LEU A 200 14.44 8.01 -7.70
N ASP A 201 15.59 8.39 -7.17
CA ASP A 201 15.80 8.47 -5.72
C ASP A 201 15.08 9.72 -5.20
N VAL A 202 13.86 9.53 -4.72
CA VAL A 202 13.06 10.56 -4.08
C VAL A 202 13.22 10.37 -2.58
N THR A 203 13.86 11.35 -1.94
CA THR A 203 14.03 11.31 -0.49
C THR A 203 12.69 11.46 0.20
N GLY A 204 12.40 10.58 1.13
CA GLY A 204 11.18 10.66 1.92
C GLY A 204 10.30 9.42 1.84
N ILE A 205 9.29 9.42 2.69
CA ILE A 205 8.18 8.48 2.61
C ILE A 205 7.32 8.92 1.45
N GLN A 206 7.09 8.02 0.49
CA GLN A 206 6.22 8.26 -0.64
C GLN A 206 4.94 7.46 -0.44
N CYS A 207 3.84 8.16 -0.24
CA CYS A 207 2.51 7.59 -0.32
C CYS A 207 2.02 7.73 -1.75
N ILE A 208 1.86 6.63 -2.44
CA ILE A 208 1.40 6.63 -3.83
C ILE A 208 -0.12 6.55 -3.81
N ASN A 209 -0.76 7.68 -4.06
CA ASN A 209 -2.21 7.76 -4.08
C ASN A 209 -2.78 7.03 -5.30
N ASP A 210 -2.15 7.24 -6.47
CA ASP A 210 -2.58 6.55 -7.67
C ASP A 210 -1.47 6.41 -8.73
N VAL A 211 -1.65 5.44 -9.65
CA VAL A 211 -0.75 5.17 -10.78
C VAL A 211 -1.56 4.82 -12.01
N VAL A 212 -1.37 5.55 -13.10
CA VAL A 212 -1.99 5.25 -14.40
C VAL A 212 -0.95 5.02 -15.48
N ILE A 213 -1.27 4.17 -16.47
CA ILE A 213 -0.44 3.88 -17.62
C ILE A 213 -1.13 4.34 -18.91
N LYS A 214 -0.43 5.17 -19.66
CA LYS A 214 -0.82 5.56 -21.00
C LYS A 214 0.11 4.94 -22.03
N ASN A 215 -0.43 4.18 -22.97
CA ASN A 215 0.35 3.68 -24.08
C ASN A 215 0.59 4.79 -25.11
N VAL A 216 1.86 5.16 -25.32
CA VAL A 216 2.27 6.13 -26.31
C VAL A 216 3.14 5.43 -27.36
N ALA A 217 2.54 5.14 -28.52
CA ALA A 217 3.24 4.48 -29.63
C ALA A 217 3.94 3.15 -29.27
N GLY A 218 3.34 2.37 -28.40
CA GLY A 218 3.90 1.07 -27.95
C GLY A 218 4.83 1.17 -26.73
N VAL A 219 5.00 2.35 -26.16
CA VAL A 219 5.79 2.57 -24.95
C VAL A 219 4.86 2.94 -23.78
N PRO A 220 4.94 2.25 -22.63
CA PRO A 220 4.15 2.61 -21.45
C PRO A 220 4.71 3.89 -20.81
N HIS A 221 3.95 4.97 -20.88
CA HIS A 221 4.16 6.16 -20.06
C HIS A 221 3.40 6.01 -18.76
N ILE A 222 4.07 6.12 -17.64
CA ILE A 222 3.51 5.90 -16.31
C ILE A 222 3.43 7.25 -15.61
N TYR A 223 2.28 7.53 -15.00
CA TYR A 223 2.06 8.71 -14.18
C TYR A 223 1.75 8.26 -12.76
N ALA A 224 2.30 8.96 -11.77
CA ALA A 224 2.12 8.65 -10.38
C ALA A 224 1.72 9.90 -9.59
N ALA A 225 0.60 9.83 -8.90
CA ALA A 225 0.20 10.80 -7.89
C ALA A 225 0.87 10.44 -6.56
N VAL A 226 1.87 11.23 -6.18
CA VAL A 226 2.59 11.04 -4.93
C VAL A 226 2.05 12.03 -3.92
N GLY A 227 1.39 11.51 -2.88
CA GLY A 227 0.85 12.30 -1.80
C GLY A 227 1.85 12.56 -0.68
N ASP A 228 1.58 13.57 0.14
CA ASP A 228 2.24 13.70 1.42
C ASP A 228 1.51 12.87 2.48
N SER A 229 2.26 12.36 3.46
CA SER A 229 1.69 11.50 4.48
C SER A 229 1.13 12.31 5.64
N TYR A 230 0.14 11.79 6.32
CA TYR A 230 -0.45 12.33 7.53
C TYR A 230 0.56 12.46 8.70
N ASN A 231 1.61 11.67 8.69
CA ASN A 231 2.59 11.62 9.77
C ASN A 231 3.69 12.67 9.57
N ALA A 232 3.37 13.94 9.86
CA ALA A 232 4.18 15.13 9.61
C ALA A 232 5.64 15.08 10.08
N GLY A 233 5.98 14.22 11.04
CA GLY A 233 7.37 14.07 11.52
C GLY A 233 8.31 13.34 10.56
N ASN A 234 7.78 12.66 9.54
CA ASN A 234 8.55 11.75 8.69
C ASN A 234 8.42 12.03 7.19
N ILE A 235 7.84 13.16 6.81
CA ILE A 235 7.53 13.44 5.41
C ILE A 235 8.59 14.31 4.77
N GLY A 236 8.98 13.91 3.60
CA GLY A 236 9.53 14.83 2.65
C GLY A 236 8.44 15.74 2.09
N ALA A 237 8.06 16.79 2.83
CA ALA A 237 7.16 17.83 2.34
C ALA A 237 7.60 18.43 0.99
N THR A 238 8.76 18.06 0.51
CA THR A 238 9.34 18.48 -0.76
C THR A 238 9.20 17.45 -1.88
N THR A 239 8.72 16.24 -1.60
CA THR A 239 8.75 15.13 -2.55
C THR A 239 7.39 14.71 -3.09
N TYR A 240 6.30 15.14 -2.51
CA TYR A 240 4.97 14.88 -3.06
C TYR A 240 4.74 15.69 -4.35
N GLY A 241 3.88 15.21 -5.20
CA GLY A 241 3.58 15.80 -6.50
C GLY A 241 3.34 14.75 -7.58
N LEU A 242 3.15 15.20 -8.80
CA LEU A 242 2.92 14.31 -9.93
C LEU A 242 4.25 13.93 -10.60
N TYR A 243 4.47 12.65 -10.84
CA TYR A 243 5.69 12.12 -11.49
C TYR A 243 5.35 11.35 -12.76
N LYS A 244 6.32 11.27 -13.68
CA LYS A 244 6.17 10.58 -14.95
C LYS A 244 7.40 9.76 -15.29
N SER A 245 7.18 8.56 -15.81
CA SER A 245 8.17 7.75 -16.52
C SER A 245 7.73 7.55 -17.97
N VAL A 246 8.68 7.60 -18.90
CA VAL A 246 8.44 7.35 -20.35
C VAL A 246 9.15 6.09 -20.85
N ASP A 247 9.67 5.28 -19.95
CA ASP A 247 10.49 4.11 -20.26
C ASP A 247 10.16 2.91 -19.38
N GLY A 248 8.89 2.79 -19.00
CA GLY A 248 8.40 1.66 -18.20
C GLY A 248 8.90 1.63 -16.77
N GLY A 249 9.17 2.80 -16.18
CA GLY A 249 9.61 2.96 -14.79
C GLY A 249 11.12 2.92 -14.61
N ALA A 250 11.93 2.87 -15.68
CA ALA A 250 13.39 2.86 -15.56
C ALA A 250 13.93 4.23 -15.13
N ASN A 251 13.34 5.31 -15.63
CA ASN A 251 13.65 6.68 -15.23
C ASN A 251 12.37 7.48 -15.00
N TRP A 252 12.44 8.43 -14.09
CA TRP A 252 11.32 9.27 -13.69
C TRP A 252 11.68 10.74 -13.74
N THR A 253 10.72 11.55 -14.09
CA THR A 253 10.80 13.02 -14.05
C THR A 253 9.68 13.55 -13.18
N GLY A 254 9.95 14.62 -12.45
CA GLY A 254 8.97 15.28 -11.59
C GLY A 254 9.60 15.98 -10.39
N PRO A 255 8.77 16.59 -9.56
CA PRO A 255 7.33 16.70 -9.76
C PRO A 255 6.98 17.58 -10.95
N LEU A 256 5.99 17.12 -11.73
CA LEU A 256 5.47 17.85 -12.89
C LEU A 256 4.76 19.14 -12.43
N GLY A 257 4.65 20.09 -13.33
CA GLY A 257 4.21 21.45 -13.04
C GLY A 257 2.71 21.62 -12.83
N LEU A 258 2.09 20.91 -11.87
CA LEU A 258 0.81 21.36 -11.34
C LEU A 258 0.97 22.75 -10.74
N PRO A 259 -0.02 23.66 -10.93
CA PRO A 259 0.03 24.97 -10.31
C PRO A 259 0.16 24.91 -8.81
N VAL A 260 0.95 25.78 -8.21
CA VAL A 260 1.05 25.90 -6.75
C VAL A 260 -0.25 26.44 -6.15
N THR A 261 -0.46 26.18 -4.86
CA THR A 261 -1.59 26.72 -4.10
C THR A 261 -1.51 28.24 -3.96
N ALA A 262 -2.55 28.87 -3.47
CA ALA A 262 -2.56 30.32 -3.21
C ALA A 262 -1.50 30.72 -2.16
N SER A 263 -1.12 29.82 -1.28
CA SER A 263 -0.07 30.02 -0.27
C SER A 263 1.34 29.79 -0.83
N GLY A 264 1.47 29.39 -2.10
CA GLY A 264 2.73 29.07 -2.74
C GLY A 264 3.24 27.64 -2.47
N ASN A 265 2.45 26.82 -1.83
CA ASN A 265 2.77 25.41 -1.57
C ASN A 265 2.57 24.57 -2.85
N ARG A 266 3.23 23.43 -2.92
CA ARG A 266 2.99 22.48 -3.99
C ARG A 266 1.59 21.85 -3.84
N THR A 267 0.90 21.68 -4.97
CA THR A 267 -0.38 20.99 -5.00
C THR A 267 -0.19 19.47 -4.81
N CYS A 268 -0.98 18.86 -3.94
CA CYS A 268 -0.95 17.42 -3.66
C CYS A 268 -1.90 16.69 -4.62
N PRO A 269 -1.40 15.92 -5.62
CA PRO A 269 -2.26 15.14 -6.50
C PRO A 269 -2.83 13.95 -5.75
N PHE A 270 -4.05 13.56 -6.12
CA PHE A 270 -4.72 12.45 -5.46
C PHE A 270 -5.03 11.31 -6.43
N ASP A 271 -5.86 11.56 -7.43
CA ASP A 271 -6.35 10.58 -8.38
C ASP A 271 -5.94 10.96 -9.80
N ILE A 272 -5.63 9.96 -10.64
CA ILE A 272 -5.24 10.17 -12.03
C ILE A 272 -6.08 9.28 -12.93
N GLU A 273 -6.71 9.89 -13.94
CA GLU A 273 -7.52 9.19 -14.91
C GLU A 273 -7.03 9.41 -16.35
N LEU A 274 -7.11 8.35 -17.15
CA LEU A 274 -6.87 8.40 -18.58
C LEU A 274 -8.18 8.26 -19.34
N ALA A 275 -8.73 9.38 -19.78
CA ALA A 275 -9.97 9.39 -20.55
C ALA A 275 -9.80 8.82 -21.98
N VAL A 276 -10.89 8.36 -22.54
CA VAL A 276 -10.97 8.02 -23.98
C VAL A 276 -10.52 9.22 -24.80
N GLY A 277 -9.63 8.98 -25.74
CA GLY A 277 -8.99 10.06 -26.53
C GLY A 277 -7.64 10.51 -25.99
N GLY A 278 -7.21 10.01 -24.82
CA GLY A 278 -5.86 10.16 -24.28
C GLY A 278 -5.61 11.42 -23.46
N THR A 279 -6.64 12.16 -23.08
CA THR A 279 -6.55 13.24 -22.10
C THR A 279 -6.29 12.65 -20.72
N LEU A 280 -5.28 13.17 -20.03
CA LEU A 280 -5.02 12.84 -18.62
C LEU A 280 -5.77 13.82 -17.73
N TRP A 281 -6.37 13.29 -16.69
CA TRP A 281 -7.05 14.05 -15.64
C TRP A 281 -6.36 13.79 -14.32
N VAL A 282 -6.27 14.81 -13.48
CA VAL A 282 -5.68 14.71 -12.14
C VAL A 282 -6.56 15.48 -11.18
N SER A 283 -6.96 14.82 -10.12
CA SER A 283 -7.59 15.46 -8.98
C SER A 283 -6.58 15.77 -7.87
N THR A 284 -7.02 16.49 -6.85
CA THR A 284 -6.17 16.89 -5.73
C THR A 284 -6.82 16.61 -4.38
N THR A 285 -5.98 16.49 -3.37
CA THR A 285 -6.36 16.53 -1.97
C THR A 285 -5.61 17.65 -1.25
N ASP A 286 -6.07 18.04 -0.06
CA ASP A 286 -5.29 18.92 0.78
C ASP A 286 -3.98 18.27 1.19
N SER A 287 -2.91 19.04 1.15
CA SER A 287 -1.65 18.64 1.74
C SER A 287 -1.80 18.45 3.24
N ARG A 288 -1.42 17.31 3.77
CA ARG A 288 -1.45 17.04 5.22
C ARG A 288 -0.46 17.91 5.98
N THR A 289 0.59 18.35 5.31
CA THR A 289 1.60 19.25 5.88
C THR A 289 1.12 20.69 5.95
N PHE A 290 0.42 21.17 4.91
CA PHE A 290 0.08 22.60 4.77
C PHE A 290 -1.42 22.89 4.90
N GLY A 291 -2.29 21.88 4.80
CA GLY A 291 -3.73 22.03 4.91
C GLY A 291 -4.34 22.82 3.77
N ASP A 292 -3.77 22.75 2.57
CA ASP A 292 -4.27 23.46 1.41
C ASP A 292 -4.06 22.68 0.11
N GLY A 293 -4.73 23.07 -0.97
CA GLY A 293 -4.52 22.58 -2.32
C GLY A 293 -5.59 21.61 -2.82
N GLY A 294 -6.45 21.10 -1.98
CA GLY A 294 -7.52 20.17 -2.36
C GLY A 294 -8.62 20.76 -3.24
N GLY A 295 -9.57 19.91 -3.60
CA GLY A 295 -10.76 20.29 -4.30
C GLY A 295 -10.57 20.70 -5.77
N LYS A 296 -9.45 20.36 -6.42
CA LYS A 296 -9.16 20.81 -7.78
C LYS A 296 -9.07 19.66 -8.76
N ILE A 297 -9.44 19.92 -10.00
CA ILE A 297 -9.35 18.97 -11.11
C ILE A 297 -8.62 19.65 -12.27
N TYR A 298 -7.55 19.02 -12.73
CA TYR A 298 -6.72 19.47 -13.84
C TYR A 298 -6.79 18.48 -14.99
N SER A 299 -6.55 18.95 -16.21
CA SER A 299 -6.33 18.08 -17.36
C SER A 299 -5.06 18.43 -18.13
N SER A 300 -4.53 17.43 -18.83
CA SER A 300 -3.43 17.55 -19.78
C SER A 300 -3.76 16.82 -21.08
N THR A 301 -3.58 17.50 -22.21
CA THR A 301 -3.71 16.92 -23.56
C THR A 301 -2.36 16.74 -24.26
N ASP A 302 -1.28 17.10 -23.59
CA ASP A 302 0.09 17.08 -24.10
C ASP A 302 1.01 16.12 -23.31
N ASP A 303 0.42 15.00 -22.90
CA ASP A 303 1.14 13.92 -22.22
C ASP A 303 1.79 14.35 -20.89
N GLY A 304 1.09 15.22 -20.15
CA GLY A 304 1.50 15.71 -18.83
C GLY A 304 2.54 16.83 -18.86
N ALA A 305 2.84 17.42 -20.04
CA ALA A 305 3.77 18.53 -20.15
C ALA A 305 3.19 19.83 -19.58
N THR A 306 1.89 20.05 -19.78
CA THR A 306 1.17 21.17 -19.19
C THR A 306 -0.15 20.71 -18.57
N TRP A 307 -0.56 21.41 -17.50
CA TRP A 307 -1.78 21.11 -16.75
C TRP A 307 -2.66 22.35 -16.66
N VAL A 308 -3.92 22.19 -17.03
CA VAL A 308 -4.93 23.26 -17.03
C VAL A 308 -5.96 22.97 -15.96
N LEU A 309 -6.18 23.92 -15.04
CA LEU A 309 -7.27 23.84 -14.07
C LEU A 309 -8.61 23.86 -14.81
N LYS A 310 -9.42 22.83 -14.61
CA LYS A 310 -10.73 22.65 -15.23
C LYS A 310 -11.86 22.93 -14.28
N HIS A 311 -11.73 22.50 -13.04
CA HIS A 311 -12.78 22.68 -12.03
C HIS A 311 -12.18 22.89 -10.65
N THR A 312 -12.88 23.65 -9.83
CA THR A 312 -12.67 23.75 -8.40
C THR A 312 -13.97 23.37 -7.73
N VAL A 313 -13.95 22.35 -6.90
CA VAL A 313 -15.10 21.93 -6.10
C VAL A 313 -15.47 23.06 -5.16
N VAL A 314 -16.72 23.46 -5.24
CA VAL A 314 -17.29 24.52 -4.39
C VAL A 314 -18.39 23.90 -3.55
N GLY A 315 -18.27 23.96 -2.28
CA GLY A 315 -19.21 23.44 -1.31
C GLY A 315 -19.02 24.16 0.03
N ASN A 316 -19.58 23.62 1.08
CA ASN A 316 -19.42 24.20 2.42
C ASN A 316 -17.95 24.12 2.83
N GLY A 317 -17.21 25.23 2.78
CA GLY A 317 -15.78 25.32 3.07
C GLY A 317 -14.83 25.02 1.91
N GLY A 318 -15.29 24.48 0.78
CA GLY A 318 -14.47 24.03 -0.35
C GLY A 318 -14.32 22.51 -0.45
N GLY A 319 -13.63 22.02 -1.46
CA GLY A 319 -13.34 20.60 -1.63
C GLY A 319 -11.98 20.25 -1.04
N GLN A 320 -11.90 19.07 -0.45
CA GLN A 320 -10.65 18.48 0.06
C GLN A 320 -10.19 17.34 -0.85
N ARG A 321 -10.39 16.06 -0.45
CA ARG A 321 -10.09 14.89 -1.25
C ARG A 321 -11.06 14.78 -2.43
N VAL A 322 -10.54 14.51 -3.62
CA VAL A 322 -11.37 14.34 -4.82
C VAL A 322 -11.00 13.06 -5.53
N GLU A 323 -11.96 12.17 -5.70
CA GLU A 323 -11.93 11.03 -6.61
C GLU A 323 -12.57 11.43 -7.93
N ILE A 324 -11.98 11.05 -9.03
CA ILE A 324 -12.51 11.26 -10.38
C ILE A 324 -12.62 9.93 -11.11
N GLU A 325 -13.56 9.85 -12.03
CA GLU A 325 -13.73 8.68 -12.88
C GLU A 325 -14.00 9.16 -14.30
N ALA A 326 -13.13 8.79 -15.23
CA ALA A 326 -13.29 9.11 -16.64
C ALA A 326 -14.08 8.01 -17.36
N SER A 327 -15.15 8.37 -18.09
CA SER A 327 -15.90 7.40 -18.87
C SER A 327 -15.00 6.61 -19.83
N GLU A 328 -15.11 5.29 -19.81
CA GLU A 328 -14.43 4.41 -20.76
C GLU A 328 -15.09 4.42 -22.16
N THR A 329 -16.26 5.04 -22.30
CA THR A 329 -17.05 5.03 -23.55
C THR A 329 -17.15 6.37 -24.24
N THR A 330 -17.06 7.47 -23.49
CA THR A 330 -17.34 8.82 -24.00
C THR A 330 -16.28 9.80 -23.52
N ALA A 331 -15.56 10.40 -24.46
CA ALA A 331 -14.57 11.44 -24.14
C ALA A 331 -15.26 12.62 -23.42
N ASP A 332 -14.49 13.28 -22.54
CA ASP A 332 -14.91 14.45 -21.77
C ASP A 332 -16.10 14.24 -20.80
N VAL A 333 -16.59 13.02 -20.65
CA VAL A 333 -17.49 12.64 -19.55
C VAL A 333 -16.66 12.22 -18.36
N ILE A 334 -16.72 13.03 -17.30
CA ILE A 334 -16.01 12.78 -16.04
C ILE A 334 -17.01 12.85 -14.90
N TYR A 335 -16.93 11.86 -14.02
CA TYR A 335 -17.64 11.86 -12.75
C TYR A 335 -16.68 12.24 -11.62
N VAL A 336 -17.22 12.83 -10.58
CA VAL A 336 -16.43 13.33 -9.44
C VAL A 336 -17.15 12.95 -8.15
N CYS A 337 -16.41 12.41 -7.22
CA CYS A 337 -16.79 12.26 -5.83
C CYS A 337 -15.82 13.09 -4.98
N ALA A 338 -16.32 14.13 -4.34
CA ALA A 338 -15.47 15.08 -3.63
C ALA A 338 -15.88 15.18 -2.16
N GLU A 339 -14.90 15.06 -1.27
CA GLU A 339 -15.02 15.45 0.14
C GLU A 339 -15.13 16.98 0.23
N LEU A 340 -16.03 17.46 1.08
CA LEU A 340 -16.23 18.88 1.37
C LEU A 340 -15.68 19.22 2.75
N ASP A 341 -15.01 20.35 2.84
CA ASP A 341 -14.58 20.87 4.15
C ASP A 341 -15.83 21.25 5.00
N GLN A 342 -15.85 20.75 6.21
CA GLN A 342 -16.93 20.97 7.16
C GLN A 342 -16.63 22.22 8.00
N ALA A 343 -16.64 23.39 7.38
CA ALA A 343 -16.33 24.65 8.06
C ALA A 343 -17.33 25.04 9.17
N ASP A 344 -18.48 24.37 9.28
CA ASP A 344 -19.51 24.67 10.27
C ASP A 344 -20.01 23.42 10.99
N ALA A 345 -19.44 23.12 12.12
CA ALA A 345 -19.80 22.00 12.99
C ALA A 345 -21.23 22.05 13.59
N ALA A 346 -22.00 23.10 13.30
CA ALA A 346 -23.32 23.32 13.89
C ALA A 346 -24.47 22.68 13.11
N VAL A 347 -24.22 22.19 11.89
CA VAL A 347 -25.19 21.44 11.06
C VAL A 347 -24.54 20.13 10.69
N PRO A 348 -25.22 18.96 10.80
CA PRO A 348 -24.73 17.74 10.19
C PRO A 348 -24.62 17.99 8.68
N ALA A 349 -23.46 18.43 8.24
CA ALA A 349 -23.25 18.80 6.86
C ALA A 349 -23.03 17.52 6.06
N ILE A 350 -23.63 17.44 4.91
CA ILE A 350 -23.29 16.46 3.89
C ILE A 350 -21.86 16.73 3.49
N GLU A 351 -20.97 15.79 3.78
CA GLU A 351 -19.53 15.93 3.55
C GLU A 351 -19.07 15.57 2.15
N VAL A 352 -19.97 15.15 1.27
CA VAL A 352 -19.66 14.67 -0.07
C VAL A 352 -20.49 15.40 -1.11
N GLN A 353 -19.87 15.72 -2.24
CA GLN A 353 -20.54 16.18 -3.47
C GLN A 353 -20.24 15.24 -4.63
N LEU A 354 -21.28 14.79 -5.33
CA LEU A 354 -21.15 14.07 -6.58
C LEU A 354 -21.44 15.02 -7.74
N LEU A 355 -20.53 15.02 -8.74
CA LEU A 355 -20.66 15.87 -9.93
C LEU A 355 -20.51 15.03 -11.20
N LYS A 356 -21.10 15.53 -12.28
CA LYS A 356 -20.90 15.02 -13.65
C LYS A 356 -20.65 16.17 -14.62
N THR A 357 -19.59 16.08 -15.41
CA THR A 357 -19.43 16.87 -16.64
C THR A 357 -19.62 15.98 -17.86
N ILE A 358 -20.03 16.57 -18.98
CA ILE A 358 -20.16 15.90 -20.29
C ILE A 358 -19.32 16.60 -21.37
N ASP A 359 -18.56 17.62 -20.99
CA ASP A 359 -17.80 18.48 -21.89
C ASP A 359 -16.42 18.88 -21.29
N GLY A 360 -15.89 18.06 -20.37
CA GLY A 360 -14.62 18.32 -19.74
C GLY A 360 -14.57 19.62 -18.93
N PHE A 361 -15.68 19.95 -18.29
CA PHE A 361 -15.87 21.19 -17.51
C PHE A 361 -15.82 22.48 -18.35
N ALA A 362 -16.14 22.42 -19.66
CA ALA A 362 -16.32 23.61 -20.46
C ALA A 362 -17.55 24.42 -20.00
N THR A 363 -18.55 23.72 -19.46
CA THR A 363 -19.68 24.31 -18.75
C THR A 363 -19.71 23.82 -17.29
N ALA A 364 -20.52 24.44 -16.45
CA ALA A 364 -20.68 24.02 -15.07
C ALA A 364 -21.16 22.55 -14.98
N PRO A 365 -20.53 21.71 -14.16
CA PRO A 365 -20.94 20.32 -14.00
C PRO A 365 -22.34 20.22 -13.37
N THR A 366 -23.02 19.13 -13.64
CA THR A 366 -24.28 18.78 -12.98
C THR A 366 -23.99 18.22 -11.60
N VAL A 367 -24.66 18.75 -10.58
CA VAL A 367 -24.66 18.15 -9.24
C VAL A 367 -25.62 16.96 -9.25
N LEU A 368 -25.13 15.80 -8.84
CA LEU A 368 -25.90 14.57 -8.78
C LEU A 368 -26.54 14.39 -7.40
N ASN A 369 -27.58 13.56 -7.35
CA ASN A 369 -28.14 13.15 -6.07
C ASN A 369 -27.14 12.22 -5.35
N LEU A 370 -27.13 12.28 -4.02
CA LEU A 370 -26.37 11.36 -3.21
C LEU A 370 -27.18 10.08 -2.94
N PRO A 371 -26.53 8.93 -2.76
CA PRO A 371 -27.16 7.77 -2.16
C PRO A 371 -27.75 8.11 -0.80
N ALA A 372 -28.94 7.62 -0.52
CA ALA A 372 -29.50 7.68 0.81
C ALA A 372 -28.92 6.49 1.59
N GLY A 373 -28.12 6.76 2.60
CA GLY A 373 -27.73 5.75 3.57
C GLY A 373 -28.96 5.24 4.32
N ASP A 374 -29.05 3.96 4.55
CA ASP A 374 -30.21 3.31 5.13
C ASP A 374 -30.05 2.93 6.60
N GLU A 375 -28.81 2.94 7.14
CA GLU A 375 -28.50 2.52 8.50
C GLU A 375 -27.52 3.44 9.25
N GLY A 376 -27.69 3.55 10.56
CA GLY A 376 -26.70 4.12 11.48
C GLY A 376 -26.21 5.52 11.12
N ARG A 377 -24.92 5.69 10.91
CA ARG A 377 -24.27 6.96 10.58
C ARG A 377 -24.62 7.44 9.18
N GLU A 378 -24.77 6.54 8.22
CA GLU A 378 -25.10 6.86 6.84
C GLU A 378 -26.46 7.56 6.73
N ALA A 379 -27.47 7.11 7.49
CA ALA A 379 -28.78 7.74 7.52
C ALA A 379 -28.75 9.21 8.02
N THR A 380 -27.70 9.58 8.78
CA THR A 380 -27.55 10.91 9.35
C THR A 380 -26.63 11.79 8.52
N TYR A 381 -25.55 11.23 7.97
CA TYR A 381 -24.43 11.98 7.40
C TYR A 381 -24.16 11.69 5.92
N GLY A 382 -24.96 10.83 5.29
CA GLY A 382 -24.77 10.39 3.91
C GLY A 382 -23.94 9.09 3.84
N PHE A 383 -23.78 8.57 2.65
CA PHE A 383 -23.28 7.22 2.36
C PHE A 383 -21.83 6.95 2.84
N THR A 384 -21.05 7.96 3.14
CA THR A 384 -19.72 7.87 3.72
C THR A 384 -19.71 7.96 5.26
N GLY A 385 -20.83 8.31 5.89
CA GLY A 385 -20.98 8.36 7.33
C GLY A 385 -19.99 9.27 8.08
N GLN A 386 -19.51 10.35 7.48
CA GLN A 386 -18.44 11.24 7.92
C GLN A 386 -17.03 10.62 7.87
N GLN A 387 -16.81 9.76 6.87
CA GLN A 387 -15.52 9.13 6.63
C GLN A 387 -15.00 9.37 5.20
N ALA A 388 -15.51 10.38 4.49
CA ALA A 388 -15.12 10.66 3.10
C ALA A 388 -13.61 10.89 2.92
N PHE A 389 -12.92 11.32 3.96
CA PHE A 389 -11.47 11.39 3.97
C PHE A 389 -10.81 10.01 3.83
N TYR A 390 -11.52 8.93 4.15
CA TYR A 390 -11.03 7.56 4.26
C TYR A 390 -11.65 6.63 3.20
N ASP A 391 -12.97 6.44 3.22
CA ASP A 391 -13.72 5.48 2.42
C ASP A 391 -14.56 6.17 1.33
N MET A 392 -13.96 6.51 0.23
CA MET A 392 -14.66 7.17 -0.87
C MET A 392 -14.13 6.64 -2.20
N MET A 393 -15.03 6.09 -3.02
CA MET A 393 -14.70 5.67 -4.38
C MET A 393 -15.84 5.99 -5.36
N ILE A 394 -15.50 6.13 -6.63
CA ILE A 394 -16.43 6.25 -7.74
C ILE A 394 -15.91 5.45 -8.93
N GLU A 395 -16.79 4.75 -9.63
CA GLU A 395 -16.45 3.91 -10.79
C GLU A 395 -17.59 3.90 -11.78
N THR A 396 -17.31 3.85 -13.09
CA THR A 396 -18.33 3.71 -14.15
C THR A 396 -18.33 2.32 -14.75
N SER A 397 -19.48 1.91 -15.30
CA SER A 397 -19.52 0.66 -16.05
C SER A 397 -18.70 0.79 -17.35
N PRO A 398 -17.84 -0.18 -17.69
CA PRO A 398 -16.96 -0.12 -18.86
C PRO A 398 -17.69 -0.12 -20.21
N THR A 399 -19.00 -0.25 -20.21
CA THR A 399 -19.83 -0.29 -21.44
C THR A 399 -20.95 0.72 -21.48
N ASN A 400 -21.20 1.42 -20.37
CA ASN A 400 -22.29 2.40 -20.27
C ASN A 400 -22.04 3.38 -19.14
N ASP A 401 -21.61 4.57 -19.46
CA ASP A 401 -21.31 5.65 -18.53
C ASP A 401 -22.53 6.25 -17.78
N ALA A 402 -23.73 5.81 -18.10
CA ALA A 402 -24.91 6.11 -17.28
C ALA A 402 -25.05 5.19 -16.05
N ILE A 403 -24.27 4.11 -15.98
CA ILE A 403 -24.24 3.19 -14.85
C ILE A 403 -23.02 3.52 -13.99
N LEU A 404 -23.29 3.97 -12.76
CA LEU A 404 -22.30 4.38 -11.78
C LEU A 404 -22.33 3.50 -10.56
N TYR A 405 -21.19 3.43 -9.92
CA TYR A 405 -21.00 2.86 -8.60
C TYR A 405 -20.30 3.89 -7.73
N VAL A 406 -20.74 4.03 -6.50
CA VAL A 406 -20.03 4.78 -5.46
C VAL A 406 -19.94 3.93 -4.20
N GLY A 407 -18.85 4.08 -3.50
CA GLY A 407 -18.62 3.44 -2.23
C GLY A 407 -18.29 4.45 -1.15
N GLY A 408 -18.71 4.15 0.02
CA GLY A 408 -18.39 4.70 1.30
C GLY A 408 -18.42 3.55 2.29
N ILE A 409 -19.25 3.60 3.32
CA ILE A 409 -19.46 2.45 4.20
C ILE A 409 -19.99 1.26 3.40
N ASP A 410 -20.99 1.49 2.57
CA ASP A 410 -21.57 0.50 1.67
C ASP A 410 -21.32 0.84 0.18
N LEU A 411 -21.74 -0.06 -0.72
CA LEU A 411 -21.70 0.12 -2.17
C LEU A 411 -23.09 0.48 -2.70
N TYR A 412 -23.13 1.46 -3.57
CA TYR A 412 -24.34 1.95 -4.22
C TYR A 412 -24.18 1.95 -5.74
N ARG A 413 -25.27 1.67 -6.43
CA ARG A 413 -25.35 1.66 -7.89
C ARG A 413 -26.42 2.61 -8.38
N SER A 414 -26.09 3.44 -9.37
CA SER A 414 -27.03 4.19 -10.19
C SER A 414 -27.10 3.58 -11.59
N ALA A 415 -28.29 3.56 -12.19
CA ALA A 415 -28.50 3.16 -13.59
C ALA A 415 -28.91 4.35 -14.47
N ASN A 416 -28.83 5.57 -13.95
CA ASN A 416 -29.36 6.77 -14.61
C ASN A 416 -28.50 8.02 -14.30
N SER A 417 -27.19 7.84 -14.39
CA SER A 417 -26.21 8.91 -14.21
C SER A 417 -26.33 9.65 -12.87
N GLY A 418 -26.51 8.93 -11.76
CA GLY A 418 -26.58 9.51 -10.43
C GLY A 418 -27.92 10.20 -10.08
N THR A 419 -28.97 10.02 -10.90
CA THR A 419 -30.29 10.58 -10.59
C THR A 419 -30.98 9.84 -9.44
N SER A 420 -30.77 8.53 -9.37
CA SER A 420 -31.23 7.70 -8.25
C SER A 420 -30.26 6.54 -8.02
N TRP A 421 -30.29 6.02 -6.80
CA TRP A 421 -29.35 5.03 -6.32
C TRP A 421 -30.05 3.82 -5.71
N THR A 422 -29.40 2.69 -5.77
CA THR A 422 -29.79 1.44 -5.11
C THR A 422 -28.59 0.93 -4.33
N THR A 423 -28.77 0.62 -3.05
CA THR A 423 -27.75 -0.07 -2.24
C THR A 423 -27.53 -1.47 -2.80
N ILE A 424 -26.28 -1.87 -3.01
CA ILE A 424 -25.91 -3.16 -3.59
C ILE A 424 -25.01 -3.97 -2.66
N SER A 425 -24.67 -3.47 -1.49
CA SER A 425 -24.01 -4.21 -0.42
C SER A 425 -24.67 -3.89 0.92
N ASN A 426 -24.39 -4.71 1.91
CA ASN A 426 -24.72 -4.42 3.29
C ASN A 426 -23.54 -4.87 4.16
N TRP A 427 -22.86 -3.92 4.79
CA TRP A 427 -21.67 -4.18 5.58
C TRP A 427 -21.86 -5.15 6.74
N MET A 428 -23.11 -5.30 7.24
CA MET A 428 -23.44 -6.24 8.30
C MET A 428 -23.56 -7.69 7.82
N SER A 429 -23.75 -7.93 6.51
CA SER A 429 -24.18 -9.27 6.05
C SER A 429 -23.41 -9.85 4.87
N ASP A 430 -22.83 -9.04 3.98
CA ASP A 430 -22.29 -9.56 2.71
C ASP A 430 -20.92 -9.02 2.31
N VAL A 431 -20.71 -7.71 2.26
CA VAL A 431 -19.43 -7.08 1.90
C VAL A 431 -18.97 -6.25 3.07
N HIS A 432 -17.71 -6.37 3.46
CA HIS A 432 -17.15 -5.57 4.55
C HIS A 432 -17.30 -4.07 4.27
N SER A 433 -17.41 -3.26 5.33
CA SER A 433 -17.50 -1.81 5.23
C SER A 433 -16.24 -1.16 4.62
N ASP A 434 -16.35 0.12 4.39
CA ASP A 434 -15.29 1.06 4.05
C ASP A 434 -14.68 0.75 2.68
N GLN A 435 -15.41 1.14 1.63
CA GLN A 435 -15.04 0.83 0.25
C GLN A 435 -13.97 1.80 -0.25
N HIS A 436 -12.86 1.26 -0.74
CA HIS A 436 -11.72 2.05 -1.21
C HIS A 436 -11.51 2.01 -2.71
N ALA A 437 -11.86 0.90 -3.35
CA ALA A 437 -11.61 0.73 -4.77
C ALA A 437 -12.56 -0.28 -5.40
N MET A 438 -12.83 -0.08 -6.68
CA MET A 438 -13.54 -1.02 -7.52
C MET A 438 -12.91 -1.01 -8.90
N THR A 439 -12.84 -2.16 -9.57
CA THR A 439 -12.48 -2.21 -10.97
C THR A 439 -13.19 -3.35 -11.69
N PHE A 440 -13.49 -3.14 -12.96
CA PHE A 440 -14.16 -4.12 -13.81
C PHE A 440 -13.16 -5.01 -14.57
N LYS A 441 -13.61 -6.21 -14.87
CA LYS A 441 -12.98 -6.95 -15.95
C LYS A 441 -13.20 -6.17 -17.26
N PRO A 442 -12.12 -5.84 -18.01
CA PRO A 442 -12.22 -5.01 -19.20
C PRO A 442 -13.35 -5.43 -20.15
N GLY A 443 -14.23 -4.49 -20.50
CA GLY A 443 -15.38 -4.68 -21.37
C GLY A 443 -16.50 -5.56 -20.82
N ASN A 444 -16.46 -5.92 -19.52
CA ASN A 444 -17.50 -6.76 -18.91
C ASN A 444 -18.16 -6.09 -17.71
N PRO A 445 -19.34 -5.48 -17.85
CA PRO A 445 -20.03 -4.74 -16.79
C PRO A 445 -20.60 -5.61 -15.66
N ASN A 446 -20.49 -6.93 -15.76
CA ASN A 446 -20.99 -7.87 -14.76
C ASN A 446 -19.93 -8.38 -13.82
N VAL A 447 -18.66 -8.23 -14.19
CA VAL A 447 -17.55 -8.81 -13.46
C VAL A 447 -16.67 -7.72 -12.90
N ALA A 448 -16.58 -7.64 -11.57
CA ALA A 448 -15.73 -6.68 -10.88
C ALA A 448 -15.10 -7.26 -9.62
N ILE A 449 -14.06 -6.62 -9.16
CA ILE A 449 -13.45 -6.79 -7.85
C ILE A 449 -13.58 -5.49 -7.07
N PHE A 450 -13.63 -5.62 -5.74
CA PHE A 450 -13.72 -4.50 -4.80
C PHE A 450 -12.64 -4.66 -3.72
N GLY A 451 -12.03 -3.58 -3.34
CA GLY A 451 -11.15 -3.48 -2.19
C GLY A 451 -11.82 -2.70 -1.06
N ASN A 452 -11.78 -3.24 0.15
CA ASN A 452 -12.28 -2.62 1.36
C ASN A 452 -11.48 -3.08 2.58
N ASP A 453 -11.82 -2.63 3.78
CA ASP A 453 -11.12 -3.00 5.02
C ASP A 453 -11.15 -4.51 5.31
N GLY A 454 -12.09 -5.24 4.78
CA GLY A 454 -12.18 -6.69 4.87
C GLY A 454 -11.38 -7.46 3.81
N GLY A 455 -10.68 -6.76 2.90
CA GLY A 455 -9.87 -7.35 1.84
C GLY A 455 -10.49 -7.25 0.44
N ILE A 456 -10.40 -8.32 -0.35
CA ILE A 456 -10.91 -8.35 -1.72
C ILE A 456 -12.21 -9.15 -1.81
N TYR A 457 -13.16 -8.58 -2.53
CA TYR A 457 -14.41 -9.20 -2.92
C TYR A 457 -14.54 -9.27 -4.44
N TYR A 458 -15.30 -10.23 -4.92
CA TYR A 458 -15.52 -10.48 -6.34
C TYR A 458 -17.00 -10.66 -6.63
N SER A 459 -17.48 -10.01 -7.69
CA SER A 459 -18.81 -10.25 -8.25
C SER A 459 -18.71 -10.63 -9.73
N ASN A 460 -19.62 -11.47 -10.19
CA ASN A 460 -19.81 -11.80 -11.60
C ASN A 460 -21.24 -11.50 -12.10
N SER A 461 -21.97 -10.72 -11.35
CA SER A 461 -23.42 -10.44 -11.61
C SER A 461 -23.85 -9.04 -11.18
N LEU A 462 -22.97 -8.07 -11.24
CA LEU A 462 -23.22 -6.68 -10.82
C LEU A 462 -24.35 -5.96 -11.54
N SER A 463 -24.69 -6.38 -12.78
CA SER A 463 -25.81 -5.79 -13.51
C SER A 463 -27.19 -6.24 -13.00
N THR A 464 -27.24 -7.25 -12.15
CA THR A 464 -28.47 -7.72 -11.52
C THR A 464 -28.64 -7.11 -10.14
N THR A 465 -29.88 -6.88 -9.73
CA THR A 465 -30.19 -6.35 -8.39
C THR A 465 -29.87 -7.37 -7.31
N GLY A 466 -29.15 -6.95 -6.29
CA GLY A 466 -28.70 -7.78 -5.16
C GLY A 466 -27.23 -8.10 -5.26
N THR A 467 -26.58 -8.19 -4.12
CA THR A 467 -25.14 -8.32 -4.03
C THR A 467 -24.70 -9.78 -4.15
N PRO A 468 -24.19 -10.20 -5.24
CA PRO A 468 -23.50 -11.48 -5.28
C PRO A 468 -21.99 -11.29 -5.26
N ALA A 469 -21.50 -10.63 -4.23
CA ALA A 469 -20.07 -10.53 -4.01
C ALA A 469 -19.60 -11.66 -3.08
N ALA A 470 -18.51 -12.29 -3.43
CA ALA A 470 -17.89 -13.33 -2.63
C ALA A 470 -16.47 -12.93 -2.25
N SER A 471 -16.13 -13.04 -0.97
CA SER A 471 -14.76 -12.81 -0.48
C SER A 471 -13.75 -13.69 -1.23
N ARG A 472 -12.58 -13.13 -1.51
CA ARG A 472 -11.42 -13.80 -2.12
C ARG A 472 -10.20 -13.84 -1.21
N ASN A 473 -10.39 -13.70 0.09
CA ASN A 473 -9.34 -13.59 1.09
C ASN A 473 -8.71 -14.92 1.52
N SER A 474 -9.19 -16.07 1.03
CA SER A 474 -8.64 -17.37 1.40
C SER A 474 -7.18 -17.52 0.94
N GLY A 475 -6.27 -17.70 1.90
CA GLY A 475 -4.84 -17.77 1.64
C GLY A 475 -4.15 -16.41 1.41
N PHE A 476 -4.84 -15.34 1.71
CA PHE A 476 -4.41 -13.98 1.48
C PHE A 476 -4.14 -13.28 2.82
N ASN A 477 -2.89 -12.91 3.06
CA ASN A 477 -2.44 -12.36 4.35
C ASN A 477 -2.29 -10.83 4.32
N VAL A 478 -3.19 -10.13 3.66
CA VAL A 478 -3.28 -8.67 3.72
C VAL A 478 -4.64 -8.25 4.25
N THR A 479 -4.66 -7.16 4.97
CA THR A 479 -5.82 -6.73 5.73
C THR A 479 -6.56 -5.56 5.11
N GLN A 480 -5.96 -4.88 4.12
CA GLN A 480 -6.58 -3.70 3.54
C GLN A 480 -6.08 -3.44 2.11
N PHE A 481 -7.00 -3.16 1.19
CA PHE A 481 -6.72 -2.62 -0.14
C PHE A 481 -7.34 -1.24 -0.27
N VAL A 482 -6.51 -0.26 -0.49
CA VAL A 482 -6.93 1.13 -0.63
C VAL A 482 -7.20 1.51 -2.08
N ARG A 483 -6.62 0.77 -3.03
CA ARG A 483 -6.88 0.95 -4.46
C ARG A 483 -6.50 -0.30 -5.27
N VAL A 484 -7.32 -0.66 -6.26
CA VAL A 484 -7.10 -1.85 -7.11
C VAL A 484 -6.91 -1.45 -8.56
#